data_a05f38b5c22e848877fa4e83a1ce836f
#
_entry.id   a05f38b5c22e848877fa4e83a1ce836f
#
_cell.length_a   1.000
_cell.length_b   1.000
_cell.length_c   1.000
_cell.angle_alpha   90.00
_cell.angle_beta   90.00
_cell.angle_gamma   90.00
#
_symmetry.space_group_name_H-M   'P 1'
#
loop_
_entity.id
_entity.type
_entity.pdbx_description
1 polymer ?
#
loop_
_entity_poly.entity_id
_entity_poly.type
_entity_poly.pdbx_seq_one_letter_code
_entity_poly.pdbx_strand_id
1 'polypeptide(L)'
;RSRRQRQMCIRDRNSNPLDILAKLPILSKSLLKDNYDNLSAADYQKRGFSVNYTGGSTGVPTKFMQDHNYKEHSQAYKSLAYSWRGIDSFDDIFYIWGAARDMNSGLVGNVKNFLRNRYYFNCFSLTKKNIIFCIQKLNAKKPSLIVAYADAIYEIARYANEHNLFVEPQQAIHTGAGNLYDFMKQEIEKCFQCKVFNHYGARDAGSIASE
;
A
#
# COMPACT_ATOMS: atom_id res chain seq x y z
N ARG A 1 -17.93 21.50 11.12
CA ARG A 1 -16.98 20.89 12.08
C ARG A 1 -17.79 20.23 13.18
N SER A 2 -17.56 18.95 13.45
CA SER A 2 -18.26 18.22 14.51
C SER A 2 -17.93 18.83 15.90
N ARG A 3 -18.79 18.59 16.90
CA ARG A 3 -18.57 19.07 18.27
C ARG A 3 -17.20 18.62 18.83
N ARG A 4 -16.73 17.42 18.42
CA ARG A 4 -15.41 16.87 18.77
C ARG A 4 -14.25 17.59 18.06
N GLN A 5 -14.39 17.93 16.77
CA GLN A 5 -13.38 18.73 16.05
C GLN A 5 -13.23 20.14 16.64
N ARG A 6 -14.30 20.74 17.12
CA ARG A 6 -14.23 22.03 17.83
C ARG A 6 -13.53 21.91 19.18
N GLN A 7 -13.74 20.83 19.92
CA GLN A 7 -13.06 20.60 21.21
C GLN A 7 -11.57 20.33 21.03
N MET A 8 -11.16 19.62 19.96
CA MET A 8 -9.75 19.43 19.61
C MET A 8 -9.06 20.77 19.31
N CYS A 9 -9.65 21.61 18.45
CA CYS A 9 -9.07 22.90 18.08
C CYS A 9 -8.93 23.92 19.24
N ILE A 10 -9.70 23.79 20.33
CA ILE A 10 -9.65 24.70 21.47
C ILE A 10 -8.58 24.27 22.48
N ARG A 11 -8.26 22.99 22.58
CA ARG A 11 -7.28 22.44 23.53
C ARG A 11 -5.83 22.50 23.04
N ASP A 12 -5.60 22.62 21.73
CA ASP A 12 -4.28 22.43 21.12
C ASP A 12 -3.28 23.57 21.29
N ARG A 13 -3.70 24.72 21.80
CA ARG A 13 -2.80 25.89 21.79
C ARG A 13 -1.71 25.90 22.86
N ASN A 14 -1.83 25.09 23.94
CA ASN A 14 -0.86 25.07 25.04
C ASN A 14 -0.60 23.70 25.69
N SER A 15 -0.95 22.58 25.04
CA SER A 15 -0.76 21.24 25.62
C SER A 15 0.15 20.40 24.74
N ASN A 16 1.00 19.59 25.35
CA ASN A 16 1.81 18.61 24.59
C ASN A 16 0.88 17.66 23.80
N PRO A 17 1.07 17.51 22.49
CA PRO A 17 0.23 16.64 21.66
C PRO A 17 0.13 15.19 22.16
N LEU A 18 1.18 14.67 22.78
CA LEU A 18 1.19 13.32 23.35
C LEU A 18 0.24 13.18 24.55
N ASP A 19 0.13 14.22 25.40
CA ASP A 19 -0.78 14.22 26.53
C ASP A 19 -2.25 14.28 26.07
N ILE A 20 -2.50 14.95 24.95
CA ILE A 20 -3.82 14.98 24.32
C ILE A 20 -4.16 13.61 23.77
N LEU A 21 -3.22 12.99 23.04
CA LEU A 21 -3.39 11.67 22.44
C LEU A 21 -3.69 10.60 23.48
N ALA A 22 -3.00 10.62 24.62
CA ALA A 22 -3.22 9.70 25.74
C ALA A 22 -4.63 9.80 26.38
N LYS A 23 -5.28 10.95 26.23
CA LYS A 23 -6.65 11.20 26.75
C LYS A 23 -7.76 10.90 25.75
N LEU A 24 -7.41 10.60 24.48
CA LEU A 24 -8.42 10.25 23.49
C LEU A 24 -8.91 8.82 23.71
N PRO A 25 -10.22 8.58 23.60
CA PRO A 25 -10.75 7.24 23.68
C PRO A 25 -10.29 6.40 22.48
N ILE A 26 -9.98 5.14 22.73
CA ILE A 26 -9.64 4.18 21.66
C ILE A 26 -10.86 4.03 20.75
N LEU A 27 -10.65 4.26 19.46
CA LEU A 27 -11.68 4.13 18.43
C LEU A 27 -11.73 2.67 17.95
N SER A 28 -12.61 1.87 18.56
CA SER A 28 -12.82 0.48 18.16
C SER A 28 -13.62 0.37 16.86
N LYS A 29 -13.52 -0.79 16.18
CA LYS A 29 -14.31 -1.06 14.95
C LYS A 29 -15.82 -1.04 15.18
N SER A 30 -16.29 -1.51 16.34
CA SER A 30 -17.69 -1.43 16.73
C SER A 30 -18.13 0.03 16.88
N LEU A 31 -17.36 0.83 17.60
CA LEU A 31 -17.66 2.24 17.78
C LEU A 31 -17.71 3.00 16.44
N LEU A 32 -16.82 2.70 15.51
CA LEU A 32 -16.84 3.25 14.15
C LEU A 32 -18.11 2.86 13.39
N LYS A 33 -18.50 1.58 13.45
CA LYS A 33 -19.68 1.07 12.78
C LYS A 33 -20.97 1.70 13.31
N ASP A 34 -21.10 1.73 14.65
CA ASP A 34 -22.31 2.20 15.32
C ASP A 34 -22.48 3.73 15.23
N ASN A 35 -21.41 4.45 15.00
CA ASN A 35 -21.39 5.92 14.92
C ASN A 35 -20.92 6.45 13.55
N TYR A 36 -21.02 5.67 12.50
CA TYR A 36 -20.49 6.02 11.18
C TYR A 36 -20.90 7.41 10.70
N ASP A 37 -22.19 7.73 10.77
CA ASP A 37 -22.72 9.01 10.32
C ASP A 37 -22.27 10.18 11.21
N ASN A 38 -22.22 9.97 12.53
CA ASN A 38 -21.78 10.97 13.49
C ASN A 38 -20.26 11.26 13.41
N LEU A 39 -19.46 10.29 12.95
CA LEU A 39 -18.02 10.41 12.75
C LEU A 39 -17.67 10.95 11.37
N SER A 40 -18.62 10.97 10.45
CA SER A 40 -18.44 11.54 9.11
C SER A 40 -18.33 13.06 9.17
N ALA A 41 -17.50 13.66 8.31
CA ALA A 41 -17.37 15.11 8.23
C ALA A 41 -18.71 15.73 7.81
N ALA A 42 -19.14 16.81 8.46
CA ALA A 42 -20.44 17.43 8.21
C ALA A 42 -20.63 17.92 6.75
N ASP A 43 -19.53 18.17 6.06
CA ASP A 43 -19.50 18.65 4.67
C ASP A 43 -19.04 17.59 3.65
N TYR A 44 -19.00 16.30 4.04
CA TYR A 44 -18.46 15.24 3.18
C TYR A 44 -19.16 15.14 1.81
N GLN A 45 -20.47 15.40 1.77
CA GLN A 45 -21.24 15.37 0.52
C GLN A 45 -20.78 16.46 -0.47
N LYS A 46 -20.31 17.61 0.02
CA LYS A 46 -19.84 18.73 -0.80
C LYS A 46 -18.43 18.51 -1.35
N ARG A 47 -17.64 17.64 -0.73
CA ARG A 47 -16.23 17.38 -1.11
C ARG A 47 -16.05 16.37 -2.24
N GLY A 48 -17.11 15.67 -2.62
CA GLY A 48 -17.00 14.48 -3.46
C GLY A 48 -16.18 13.39 -2.76
N PHE A 49 -16.72 12.22 -2.62
CA PHE A 49 -16.08 11.13 -1.87
C PHE A 49 -16.30 9.78 -2.53
N SER A 50 -15.48 8.82 -2.13
CA SER A 50 -15.68 7.40 -2.40
C SER A 50 -15.74 6.63 -1.09
N VAL A 51 -16.57 5.60 -1.06
CA VAL A 51 -16.66 4.67 0.05
C VAL A 51 -15.65 3.54 -0.17
N ASN A 52 -14.87 3.26 0.85
CA ASN A 52 -13.90 2.17 0.87
C ASN A 52 -14.09 1.28 2.10
N TYR A 53 -13.44 0.12 2.08
CA TYR A 53 -13.49 -0.86 3.16
C TYR A 53 -12.08 -1.34 3.50
N THR A 54 -11.78 -1.54 4.80
CA THR A 54 -10.55 -2.18 5.24
C THR A 54 -10.48 -3.63 4.79
N GLY A 55 -9.28 -4.24 4.83
CA GLY A 55 -9.08 -5.63 4.41
C GLY A 55 -9.82 -6.69 5.25
N GLY A 56 -10.22 -6.32 6.48
CA GLY A 56 -11.01 -7.20 7.34
C GLY A 56 -10.25 -8.43 7.84
N SER A 57 -9.00 -8.31 8.28
CA SER A 57 -8.21 -9.40 8.87
C SER A 57 -8.93 -10.13 10.04
N THR A 58 -9.90 -9.47 10.65
CA THR A 58 -10.77 -10.01 11.70
C THR A 58 -12.16 -10.44 11.21
N GLY A 59 -12.35 -10.59 9.88
CA GLY A 59 -13.59 -11.06 9.26
C GLY A 59 -14.59 -9.98 8.89
N VAL A 60 -14.61 -8.82 9.55
CA VAL A 60 -15.56 -7.74 9.27
C VAL A 60 -14.84 -6.51 8.73
N PRO A 61 -15.02 -6.17 7.43
CA PRO A 61 -14.46 -4.95 6.85
C PRO A 61 -15.08 -3.70 7.48
N THR A 62 -14.25 -2.74 7.84
CA THR A 62 -14.72 -1.44 8.33
C THR A 62 -14.91 -0.49 7.16
N LYS A 63 -16.11 0.09 7.06
CA LYS A 63 -16.48 1.10 6.06
C LYS A 63 -15.89 2.46 6.43
N PHE A 64 -15.33 3.18 5.46
CA PHE A 64 -14.86 4.56 5.64
C PHE A 64 -14.97 5.35 4.33
N MET A 65 -14.92 6.68 4.44
CA MET A 65 -14.98 7.58 3.31
C MET A 65 -13.63 8.24 3.04
N GLN A 66 -13.32 8.41 1.76
CA GLN A 66 -12.13 9.15 1.29
C GLN A 66 -12.58 10.21 0.30
N ASP A 67 -12.25 11.47 0.55
CA ASP A 67 -12.53 12.57 -0.35
C ASP A 67 -11.52 12.66 -1.51
N HIS A 68 -11.76 13.57 -2.44
CA HIS A 68 -10.86 13.78 -3.58
C HIS A 68 -9.48 14.24 -3.13
N ASN A 69 -9.41 15.15 -2.15
CA ASN A 69 -8.13 15.66 -1.64
C ASN A 69 -7.26 14.53 -1.08
N TYR A 70 -7.86 13.58 -0.33
CA TYR A 70 -7.14 12.41 0.15
C TYR A 70 -6.49 11.63 -1.00
N LYS A 71 -7.22 11.41 -2.12
CA LYS A 71 -6.70 10.66 -3.28
C LYS A 71 -5.53 11.39 -3.93
N GLU A 72 -5.64 12.69 -4.10
CA GLU A 72 -4.61 13.53 -4.70
C GLU A 72 -3.34 13.56 -3.84
N HIS A 73 -3.50 13.78 -2.53
CA HIS A 73 -2.37 13.71 -1.58
C HIS A 73 -1.72 12.32 -1.53
N SER A 74 -2.52 11.26 -1.52
CA SER A 74 -2.00 9.88 -1.54
C SER A 74 -1.21 9.59 -2.82
N GLN A 75 -1.66 10.09 -3.97
CA GLN A 75 -0.96 9.93 -5.24
C GLN A 75 0.34 10.75 -5.26
N ALA A 76 0.28 12.01 -4.82
CA ALA A 76 1.46 12.88 -4.73
C ALA A 76 2.52 12.29 -3.79
N TYR A 77 2.11 11.77 -2.64
CA TYR A 77 3.03 11.10 -1.71
C TYR A 77 3.69 9.87 -2.35
N LYS A 78 2.93 9.03 -3.06
CA LYS A 78 3.51 7.88 -3.76
C LYS A 78 4.54 8.31 -4.80
N SER A 79 4.21 9.31 -5.59
CA SER A 79 5.14 9.85 -6.59
C SER A 79 6.40 10.40 -5.95
N LEU A 80 6.28 11.13 -4.85
CA LEU A 80 7.42 11.63 -4.07
C LEU A 80 8.26 10.49 -3.50
N ALA A 81 7.63 9.50 -2.85
CA ALA A 81 8.33 8.35 -2.32
C ALA A 81 9.07 7.55 -3.42
N TYR A 82 8.50 7.43 -4.60
CA TYR A 82 9.15 6.77 -5.73
C TYR A 82 10.31 7.61 -6.30
N SER A 83 10.16 8.93 -6.38
CA SER A 83 11.24 9.81 -6.86
C SER A 83 12.48 9.78 -5.99
N TRP A 84 12.35 9.57 -4.67
CA TRP A 84 13.50 9.34 -3.77
C TRP A 84 14.33 8.11 -4.13
N ARG A 85 13.74 7.17 -4.88
CA ARG A 85 14.38 5.94 -5.38
C ARG A 85 14.81 6.04 -6.84
N GLY A 86 14.73 7.25 -7.42
CA GLY A 86 15.04 7.49 -8.82
C GLY A 86 13.99 6.96 -9.80
N ILE A 87 12.75 6.80 -9.34
CA ILE A 87 11.64 6.26 -10.15
C ILE A 87 10.71 7.42 -10.55
N ASP A 88 10.50 7.60 -11.82
CA ASP A 88 9.62 8.61 -12.39
C ASP A 88 8.20 8.09 -12.63
N SER A 89 7.25 9.03 -12.86
CA SER A 89 5.83 8.70 -13.02
C SER A 89 5.52 7.82 -14.23
N PHE A 90 6.37 7.82 -15.25
CA PHE A 90 6.23 7.04 -16.49
C PHE A 90 7.02 5.74 -16.48
N ASP A 91 7.84 5.50 -15.46
CA ASP A 91 8.62 4.29 -15.35
C ASP A 91 7.74 3.04 -15.20
N ASP A 92 8.29 1.92 -15.64
CA ASP A 92 7.65 0.62 -15.55
C ASP A 92 7.56 0.15 -14.11
N ILE A 93 6.35 -0.15 -13.63
CA ILE A 93 6.13 -0.71 -12.31
C ILE A 93 5.48 -2.08 -12.40
N PHE A 94 6.09 -3.05 -11.72
CA PHE A 94 5.57 -4.40 -11.60
C PHE A 94 4.97 -4.62 -10.21
N TYR A 95 3.67 -4.88 -10.16
CA TYR A 95 2.93 -5.11 -8.93
C TYR A 95 2.81 -6.60 -8.64
N ILE A 96 3.38 -7.07 -7.53
CA ILE A 96 3.13 -8.39 -6.96
C ILE A 96 2.06 -8.21 -5.89
N TRP A 97 0.81 -8.26 -6.33
CA TRP A 97 -0.34 -7.84 -5.54
C TRP A 97 -1.49 -8.84 -5.67
N GLY A 98 -2.35 -8.95 -4.66
CA GLY A 98 -3.37 -10.00 -4.66
C GLY A 98 -4.82 -9.49 -4.64
N ALA A 99 -5.05 -8.25 -4.19
CA ALA A 99 -6.41 -7.73 -4.10
C ALA A 99 -6.97 -7.39 -5.49
N ALA A 100 -7.90 -8.19 -6.00
CA ALA A 100 -8.52 -8.00 -7.32
C ALA A 100 -9.11 -6.60 -7.53
N ARG A 101 -9.64 -5.99 -6.45
CA ARG A 101 -10.16 -4.61 -6.47
C ARG A 101 -9.11 -3.53 -6.70
N ASP A 102 -7.84 -3.83 -6.43
CA ASP A 102 -6.72 -2.90 -6.60
C ASP A 102 -6.06 -3.07 -7.97
N MET A 103 -6.37 -4.17 -8.64
CA MET A 103 -5.93 -4.45 -10.01
C MET A 103 -7.02 -3.99 -10.96
N ASN A 104 -6.75 -2.97 -11.77
CA ASN A 104 -7.66 -2.55 -12.81
C ASN A 104 -7.88 -3.72 -13.78
N SER A 105 -8.91 -4.53 -13.55
CA SER A 105 -9.25 -5.70 -14.37
C SER A 105 -10.23 -5.34 -15.47
N GLY A 106 -10.30 -6.21 -16.53
CA GLY A 106 -11.14 -6.00 -17.71
C GLY A 106 -10.43 -5.22 -18.82
N LEU A 107 -11.06 -5.16 -20.00
CA LEU A 107 -10.45 -4.57 -21.20
C LEU A 107 -9.96 -3.14 -20.99
N VAL A 108 -10.80 -2.28 -20.44
CA VAL A 108 -10.46 -0.86 -20.16
C VAL A 108 -9.34 -0.76 -19.11
N GLY A 109 -9.37 -1.62 -18.08
CA GLY A 109 -8.33 -1.67 -17.07
C GLY A 109 -6.98 -2.08 -17.66
N ASN A 110 -6.97 -3.11 -18.51
CA ASN A 110 -5.75 -3.57 -19.17
C ASN A 110 -5.14 -2.51 -20.09
N VAL A 111 -5.96 -1.80 -20.87
CA VAL A 111 -5.49 -0.69 -21.70
C VAL A 111 -4.88 0.44 -20.84
N LYS A 112 -5.55 0.82 -19.75
CA LYS A 112 -5.00 1.82 -18.81
C LYS A 112 -3.68 1.36 -18.17
N ASN A 113 -3.58 0.11 -17.79
CA ASN A 113 -2.35 -0.46 -17.21
C ASN A 113 -1.22 -0.45 -18.23
N PHE A 114 -1.51 -0.84 -19.48
CA PHE A 114 -0.55 -0.80 -20.58
C PHE A 114 -0.04 0.62 -20.85
N LEU A 115 -0.95 1.60 -20.99
CA LEU A 115 -0.60 3.01 -21.24
C LEU A 115 0.17 3.67 -20.07
N ARG A 116 0.09 3.10 -18.87
CA ARG A 116 0.80 3.58 -17.68
C ARG A 116 2.02 2.76 -17.33
N ASN A 117 2.40 1.80 -18.15
CA ASN A 117 3.50 0.87 -17.88
C ASN A 117 3.35 0.15 -16.52
N ARG A 118 2.14 -0.37 -16.25
CA ARG A 118 1.82 -1.08 -15.01
C ARG A 118 1.52 -2.54 -15.29
N TYR A 119 2.28 -3.42 -14.68
CA TYR A 119 2.14 -4.87 -14.79
C TYR A 119 1.67 -5.44 -13.44
N TYR A 120 0.75 -6.39 -13.47
CA TYR A 120 0.22 -6.99 -12.25
C TYR A 120 0.40 -8.50 -12.27
N PHE A 121 0.87 -9.03 -11.14
CA PHE A 121 0.95 -10.45 -10.86
C PHE A 121 0.16 -10.75 -9.58
N ASN A 122 -0.80 -11.69 -9.68
CA ASN A 122 -1.61 -12.09 -8.53
C ASN A 122 -0.81 -13.02 -7.61
N CYS A 123 -0.51 -12.56 -6.39
CA CYS A 123 0.28 -13.30 -5.42
C CYS A 123 -0.53 -14.09 -4.39
N PHE A 124 -1.86 -14.15 -4.50
CA PHE A 124 -2.67 -14.96 -3.56
C PHE A 124 -2.53 -16.47 -3.76
N SER A 125 -1.92 -16.90 -4.85
CA SER A 125 -1.61 -18.31 -5.09
C SER A 125 -0.15 -18.45 -5.53
N LEU A 126 0.76 -18.52 -4.56
CA LEU A 126 2.19 -18.70 -4.78
C LEU A 126 2.55 -20.20 -4.86
N THR A 127 2.05 -20.86 -5.89
CA THR A 127 2.54 -22.22 -6.24
C THR A 127 3.92 -22.13 -6.87
N LYS A 128 4.70 -23.22 -6.82
CA LYS A 128 6.02 -23.32 -7.51
C LYS A 128 5.96 -22.84 -8.96
N LYS A 129 4.93 -23.26 -9.70
CA LYS A 129 4.71 -22.86 -11.10
C LYS A 129 4.52 -21.34 -11.23
N ASN A 130 3.72 -20.75 -10.33
CA ASN A 130 3.43 -19.33 -10.36
C ASN A 130 4.64 -18.48 -9.95
N ILE A 131 5.46 -18.95 -9.02
CA ILE A 131 6.73 -18.29 -8.63
C ILE A 131 7.68 -18.26 -9.82
N ILE A 132 7.91 -19.41 -10.49
CA ILE A 132 8.77 -19.49 -11.68
C ILE A 132 8.24 -18.55 -12.77
N PHE A 133 6.94 -18.56 -13.04
CA PHE A 133 6.32 -17.67 -14.01
C PHE A 133 6.50 -16.18 -13.65
N CYS A 134 6.37 -15.81 -12.36
CA CYS A 134 6.62 -14.45 -11.89
C CYS A 134 8.07 -14.03 -12.19
N ILE A 135 9.05 -14.86 -11.83
CA ILE A 135 10.47 -14.62 -12.09
C ILE A 135 10.74 -14.44 -13.60
N GLN A 136 10.19 -15.32 -14.44
CA GLN A 136 10.32 -15.20 -15.89
C GLN A 136 9.76 -13.87 -16.42
N LYS A 137 8.62 -13.42 -15.87
CA LYS A 137 8.04 -12.12 -16.22
C LYS A 137 8.90 -10.95 -15.75
N LEU A 138 9.47 -11.01 -14.56
CA LEU A 138 10.38 -9.99 -14.03
C LEU A 138 11.65 -9.90 -14.88
N ASN A 139 12.26 -11.04 -15.20
CA ASN A 139 13.45 -11.11 -16.04
C ASN A 139 13.22 -10.56 -17.46
N ALA A 140 12.03 -10.81 -18.02
CA ALA A 140 11.67 -10.32 -19.36
C ALA A 140 11.32 -8.83 -19.38
N LYS A 141 10.71 -8.31 -18.29
CA LYS A 141 10.22 -6.93 -18.23
C LYS A 141 11.26 -5.95 -17.69
N LYS A 142 12.11 -6.39 -16.75
CA LYS A 142 13.12 -5.57 -16.07
C LYS A 142 12.55 -4.23 -15.57
N PRO A 143 11.47 -4.26 -14.78
CA PRO A 143 10.80 -3.04 -14.36
C PRO A 143 11.70 -2.15 -13.51
N SER A 144 11.51 -0.84 -13.58
CA SER A 144 12.23 0.13 -12.75
C SER A 144 11.86 0.00 -11.26
N LEU A 145 10.62 -0.44 -10.96
CA LEU A 145 10.18 -0.66 -9.58
C LEU A 145 9.31 -1.92 -9.47
N ILE A 146 9.60 -2.73 -8.47
CA ILE A 146 8.68 -3.77 -8.00
C ILE A 146 7.93 -3.25 -6.78
N VAL A 147 6.60 -3.28 -6.80
CA VAL A 147 5.76 -2.99 -5.64
C VAL A 147 5.10 -4.28 -5.19
N ALA A 148 5.37 -4.71 -3.97
CA ALA A 148 4.98 -6.04 -3.52
C ALA A 148 4.45 -6.07 -2.07
N TYR A 149 3.64 -7.08 -1.76
CA TYR A 149 3.45 -7.51 -0.37
C TYR A 149 4.77 -8.07 0.17
N ALA A 150 5.15 -7.66 1.39
CA ALA A 150 6.40 -8.10 2.01
C ALA A 150 6.54 -9.63 2.05
N ASP A 151 5.49 -10.33 2.49
CA ASP A 151 5.48 -11.80 2.56
C ASP A 151 5.56 -12.45 1.17
N ALA A 152 4.89 -11.88 0.16
CA ALA A 152 4.86 -12.47 -1.17
C ALA A 152 6.21 -12.37 -1.88
N ILE A 153 6.87 -11.22 -1.82
CA ILE A 153 8.18 -11.04 -2.44
C ILE A 153 9.25 -11.84 -1.68
N TYR A 154 9.12 -11.97 -0.36
CA TYR A 154 9.99 -12.84 0.44
C TYR A 154 9.88 -14.31 0.02
N GLU A 155 8.67 -14.85 -0.12
CA GLU A 155 8.47 -16.23 -0.56
C GLU A 155 9.03 -16.48 -1.97
N ILE A 156 8.89 -15.52 -2.87
CA ILE A 156 9.49 -15.60 -4.23
C ILE A 156 11.01 -15.61 -4.12
N ALA A 157 11.60 -14.71 -3.32
CA ALA A 157 13.05 -14.63 -3.13
C ALA A 157 13.62 -15.89 -2.50
N ARG A 158 12.99 -16.37 -1.41
CA ARG A 158 13.38 -17.59 -0.71
C ARG A 158 13.37 -18.79 -1.65
N TYR A 159 12.27 -18.98 -2.40
CA TYR A 159 12.18 -20.09 -3.36
C TYR A 159 13.24 -19.99 -4.45
N ALA A 160 13.50 -18.79 -4.98
CA ALA A 160 14.51 -18.57 -6.00
C ALA A 160 15.93 -18.91 -5.50
N ASN A 161 16.28 -18.44 -4.29
CA ASN A 161 17.58 -18.71 -3.68
C ASN A 161 17.77 -20.20 -3.35
N GLU A 162 16.76 -20.86 -2.77
CA GLU A 162 16.78 -22.29 -2.41
C GLU A 162 16.95 -23.18 -3.66
N HIS A 163 16.42 -22.77 -4.82
CA HIS A 163 16.46 -23.55 -6.06
C HIS A 163 17.47 -23.02 -7.08
N ASN A 164 18.32 -22.07 -6.70
CA ASN A 164 19.31 -21.41 -7.55
C ASN A 164 18.70 -20.91 -8.89
N LEU A 165 17.51 -20.33 -8.83
CA LEU A 165 16.87 -19.76 -10.01
C LEU A 165 17.53 -18.42 -10.35
N PHE A 166 17.77 -18.21 -11.64
CA PHE A 166 18.32 -16.95 -12.10
C PHE A 166 17.26 -15.84 -12.04
N VAL A 167 17.58 -14.78 -11.29
CA VAL A 167 16.80 -13.55 -11.23
C VAL A 167 17.69 -12.39 -11.69
N GLU A 168 17.24 -11.69 -12.73
CA GLU A 168 17.93 -10.47 -13.18
C GLU A 168 17.97 -9.43 -12.07
N PRO A 169 19.10 -8.73 -11.87
CA PRO A 169 19.18 -7.61 -10.94
C PRO A 169 18.07 -6.59 -11.21
N GLN A 170 17.41 -6.15 -10.15
CA GLN A 170 16.33 -5.17 -10.24
C GLN A 170 16.83 -3.80 -9.80
N GLN A 171 16.09 -2.72 -10.06
CA GLN A 171 16.49 -1.38 -9.65
C GLN A 171 16.08 -1.10 -8.20
N ALA A 172 14.82 -1.35 -7.85
CA ALA A 172 14.29 -1.11 -6.52
C ALA A 172 13.05 -1.98 -6.22
N ILE A 173 12.87 -2.32 -4.95
CA ILE A 173 11.67 -2.99 -4.46
C ILE A 173 11.03 -2.14 -3.36
N HIS A 174 9.73 -1.88 -3.50
CA HIS A 174 8.91 -1.18 -2.51
C HIS A 174 7.92 -2.18 -1.91
N THR A 175 8.06 -2.44 -0.62
CA THR A 175 7.18 -3.38 0.11
C THR A 175 6.12 -2.64 0.90
N GLY A 176 4.98 -3.29 1.09
CA GLY A 176 3.89 -2.80 1.94
C GLY A 176 2.90 -3.89 2.30
N ALA A 177 1.86 -3.52 3.02
CA ALA A 177 0.76 -4.39 3.43
C ALA A 177 1.16 -5.61 4.29
N GLY A 178 2.33 -5.60 4.89
CA GLY A 178 2.86 -6.58 5.82
C GLY A 178 4.11 -6.02 6.50
N ASN A 179 4.57 -6.70 7.55
CA ASN A 179 5.81 -6.34 8.21
C ASN A 179 7.00 -6.83 7.39
N LEU A 180 7.94 -5.96 7.11
CA LEU A 180 9.22 -6.33 6.54
C LEU A 180 10.24 -6.51 7.68
N TYR A 181 10.59 -7.76 7.97
CA TYR A 181 11.62 -8.09 8.97
C TYR A 181 13.02 -8.09 8.32
N ASP A 182 14.06 -7.86 9.11
CA ASP A 182 15.43 -7.78 8.62
C ASP A 182 15.87 -9.03 7.84
N PHE A 183 15.52 -10.22 8.32
CA PHE A 183 15.84 -11.47 7.62
C PHE A 183 15.16 -11.57 6.25
N MET A 184 13.92 -11.04 6.13
CA MET A 184 13.19 -11.00 4.85
C MET A 184 13.87 -10.01 3.91
N LYS A 185 14.22 -8.82 4.41
CA LYS A 185 14.92 -7.78 3.64
C LYS A 185 16.22 -8.32 3.05
N GLN A 186 17.04 -8.96 3.88
CA GLN A 186 18.30 -9.57 3.46
C GLN A 186 18.12 -10.64 2.36
N GLU A 187 17.14 -11.53 2.53
CA GLU A 187 16.85 -12.59 1.56
C GLU A 187 16.38 -12.04 0.22
N ILE A 188 15.52 -11.01 0.26
CA ILE A 188 15.02 -10.33 -0.94
C ILE A 188 16.17 -9.59 -1.64
N GLU A 189 16.96 -8.80 -0.91
CA GLU A 189 18.10 -8.05 -1.47
C GLU A 189 19.15 -8.96 -2.09
N LYS A 190 19.42 -10.12 -1.47
CA LYS A 190 20.29 -11.16 -2.03
C LYS A 190 19.76 -11.69 -3.36
N CYS A 191 18.47 -12.01 -3.44
CA CYS A 191 17.84 -12.57 -4.63
C CYS A 191 17.79 -11.58 -5.80
N PHE A 192 17.32 -10.36 -5.53
CA PHE A 192 17.03 -9.36 -6.55
C PHE A 192 18.18 -8.37 -6.79
N GLN A 193 19.26 -8.44 -6.00
CA GLN A 193 20.47 -7.61 -6.08
C GLN A 193 20.14 -6.11 -6.10
N CYS A 194 19.13 -5.68 -5.34
CA CYS A 194 18.71 -4.28 -5.25
C CYS A 194 18.28 -3.95 -3.82
N LYS A 195 18.10 -2.66 -3.53
CA LYS A 195 17.60 -2.20 -2.24
C LYS A 195 16.10 -2.44 -2.09
N VAL A 196 15.69 -2.86 -0.89
CA VAL A 196 14.30 -3.02 -0.50
C VAL A 196 13.91 -1.90 0.46
N PHE A 197 12.86 -1.18 0.10
CA PHE A 197 12.32 -0.06 0.86
C PHE A 197 10.99 -0.45 1.51
N ASN A 198 10.88 -0.20 2.80
CA ASN A 198 9.66 -0.47 3.54
C ASN A 198 8.69 0.72 3.45
N HIS A 199 7.40 0.40 3.35
CA HIS A 199 6.33 1.40 3.38
C HIS A 199 5.33 1.06 4.46
N TYR A 200 5.13 1.99 5.37
CA TYR A 200 4.13 1.91 6.41
C TYR A 200 2.90 2.74 6.06
N GLY A 201 1.76 2.10 6.06
CA GLY A 201 0.50 2.75 5.74
C GLY A 201 -0.69 1.84 5.99
N ALA A 202 -1.86 2.42 5.94
CA ALA A 202 -3.12 1.72 6.06
C ALA A 202 -4.13 2.27 5.03
N ARG A 203 -5.10 1.45 4.66
CA ARG A 203 -6.07 1.84 3.63
C ARG A 203 -6.93 3.03 4.07
N ASP A 204 -7.25 3.12 5.35
CA ASP A 204 -8.03 4.19 5.98
C ASP A 204 -7.20 5.42 6.36
N ALA A 205 -5.94 5.23 6.72
CA ALA A 205 -5.03 6.32 7.10
C ALA A 205 -4.15 6.81 5.93
N GLY A 206 -4.01 6.01 4.87
CA GLY A 206 -3.12 6.30 3.75
C GLY A 206 -1.67 5.93 4.03
N SER A 207 -0.78 6.57 3.30
CA SER A 207 0.68 6.43 3.48
C SER A 207 1.11 7.24 4.70
N ILE A 208 1.81 6.61 5.63
CA ILE A 208 2.25 7.22 6.89
C ILE A 208 3.75 7.48 6.86
N ALA A 209 4.54 6.48 6.45
CA ALA A 209 5.99 6.57 6.35
C ALA A 209 6.54 5.70 5.21
N SER A 210 7.71 6.08 4.69
CA SER A 210 8.45 5.30 3.70
C SER A 210 9.95 5.53 3.88
N GLU A 211 10.72 4.48 3.74
CA GLU A 211 12.17 4.56 3.61
C GLU A 211 12.56 5.18 2.28
#